data_12022cc1fc710cda90e3da18d331b49a
#
_entry.id   12022cc1fc710cda90e3da18d331b49a
#
_cell.length_a   1.000
_cell.length_b   1.000
_cell.length_c   1.000
_cell.angle_alpha   90.00
_cell.angle_beta   90.00
_cell.angle_gamma   90.00
#
_symmetry.space_group_name_H-M   'P 1'
#
loop_
_entity.id
_entity.type
_entity.pdbx_description
1 polymer ?
#
loop_
_entity_poly.entity_id
_entity_poly.type
_entity_poly.pdbx_seq_one_letter_code
_entity_poly.pdbx_strand_id
1 'polypeptide(L)'
;SQLENLVDVKVSFPVGRVQYLALRPCSFYEFLGAIAKNDLLAILSQKPEYTVAFHEQLMHQFNQYAIIGGMPEAIQQYAETKDVVAIEDVYETLVQAYKDDAEKYVVGNKLTDTARFILSYGWAFAGETITLGNFANSGYKSREVGDAFRLLEKAMLLELVYPVSSTQMPVIPETRRMPKLIWFDTGLVNYQAGIRSEIIGSTDMVDAWRGHIAEQITAQELLALEDRVGQHRAFWAKPNNGAEVDFVVSHDSRLYPIEVKSGTNSHLRSLQVFMDSSNVDVAIRIWSKPYSVDEIKTVNGKTFKLVNLPFYLIGRIHDVLNAMV
;
A
#
# COMPACT_ATOMS: atom_id res chain seq x y z
N SER A 1 15.48 12.56 -14.14
CA SER A 1 15.18 11.57 -13.13
C SER A 1 14.77 12.25 -11.82
N GLN A 2 13.97 11.60 -10.99
CA GLN A 2 13.49 12.16 -9.72
C GLN A 2 14.64 12.35 -8.71
N LEU A 3 15.66 11.50 -8.74
CA LEU A 3 16.83 11.60 -7.87
C LEU A 3 17.72 12.82 -8.18
N GLU A 4 17.80 13.25 -9.42
CA GLU A 4 18.56 14.45 -9.83
C GLU A 4 18.11 15.71 -9.07
N ASN A 5 16.80 15.90 -8.95
CA ASN A 5 16.23 17.08 -8.29
C ASN A 5 16.31 17.02 -6.75
N LEU A 6 16.56 15.85 -6.16
CA LEU A 6 16.65 15.67 -4.71
C LEU A 6 18.03 15.99 -4.15
N VAL A 7 19.07 15.96 -4.99
CA VAL A 7 20.47 16.18 -4.58
C VAL A 7 20.94 17.60 -4.87
N ASP A 8 20.34 18.29 -5.82
CA ASP A 8 20.73 19.65 -6.18
C ASP A 8 20.05 20.71 -5.28
N VAL A 9 20.67 20.91 -4.09
CA VAL A 9 20.23 21.84 -3.03
C VAL A 9 20.29 23.32 -3.48
N LYS A 10 20.72 23.62 -4.71
CA LYS A 10 20.96 24.98 -5.19
C LYS A 10 19.77 25.60 -5.95
N VAL A 11 18.70 24.89 -6.20
CA VAL A 11 17.52 25.44 -6.87
C VAL A 11 16.57 25.99 -5.80
N SER A 12 16.59 27.30 -5.61
CA SER A 12 15.58 28.01 -4.82
C SER A 12 14.27 28.07 -5.58
N PHE A 13 13.27 27.28 -5.18
CA PHE A 13 11.92 27.42 -5.70
C PHE A 13 11.23 28.67 -5.13
N PRO A 14 10.50 29.45 -5.94
CA PRO A 14 9.78 30.61 -5.46
C PRO A 14 8.65 30.17 -4.51
N VAL A 15 8.79 30.48 -3.25
CA VAL A 15 7.81 30.19 -2.20
C VAL A 15 6.43 30.76 -2.60
N GLY A 16 5.38 29.94 -2.51
CA GLY A 16 4.01 30.34 -2.79
C GLY A 16 3.60 30.37 -4.27
N ARG A 17 4.49 29.98 -5.20
CA ARG A 17 4.21 29.96 -6.65
C ARG A 17 4.30 28.55 -7.27
N VAL A 18 4.56 27.52 -6.46
CA VAL A 18 4.71 26.13 -6.90
C VAL A 18 3.78 25.27 -6.08
N GLN A 19 3.03 24.40 -6.75
CA GLN A 19 2.25 23.33 -6.14
C GLN A 19 2.93 22.02 -6.48
N TYR A 20 3.20 21.22 -5.46
CA TYR A 20 3.76 19.88 -5.64
C TYR A 20 2.63 18.86 -5.71
N LEU A 21 2.59 18.09 -6.78
CA LEU A 21 1.69 16.95 -6.95
C LEU A 21 2.52 15.68 -7.02
N ALA A 22 2.05 14.65 -6.34
CA ALA A 22 2.66 13.33 -6.40
C ALA A 22 2.00 12.50 -7.52
N LEU A 23 2.79 12.09 -8.51
CA LEU A 23 2.33 11.10 -9.47
C LEU A 23 2.52 9.70 -8.84
N ARG A 24 1.40 9.02 -8.61
CA ARG A 24 1.35 7.69 -8.01
C ARG A 24 1.20 6.62 -9.09
N PRO A 25 1.50 5.33 -8.80
CA PRO A 25 1.05 4.24 -9.65
C PRO A 25 -0.46 4.33 -9.88
N CYS A 26 -0.92 3.87 -11.03
CA CYS A 26 -2.34 3.86 -11.35
C CYS A 26 -3.12 3.04 -10.32
N SER A 27 -4.26 3.57 -9.89
CA SER A 27 -5.23 2.89 -9.06
C SER A 27 -5.97 1.79 -9.83
N PHE A 28 -6.72 0.94 -9.13
CA PHE A 28 -7.57 -0.05 -9.75
C PHE A 28 -8.60 0.56 -10.72
N TYR A 29 -9.12 1.75 -10.40
CA TYR A 29 -10.03 2.49 -11.27
C TYR A 29 -9.37 2.86 -12.60
N GLU A 30 -8.16 3.42 -12.55
CA GLU A 30 -7.39 3.79 -13.74
C GLU A 30 -6.99 2.55 -14.55
N PHE A 31 -6.63 1.45 -13.88
CA PHE A 31 -6.39 0.17 -14.51
C PHE A 31 -7.59 -0.33 -15.32
N LEU A 32 -8.79 -0.34 -14.74
CA LEU A 32 -10.01 -0.75 -15.45
C LEU A 32 -10.28 0.14 -16.68
N GLY A 33 -10.05 1.44 -16.56
CA GLY A 33 -10.16 2.37 -17.68
C GLY A 33 -9.18 2.04 -18.80
N ALA A 34 -7.92 1.79 -18.46
CA ALA A 34 -6.88 1.47 -19.42
C ALA A 34 -7.13 0.15 -20.17
N ILE A 35 -7.72 -0.85 -19.52
CA ILE A 35 -8.07 -2.12 -20.16
C ILE A 35 -9.48 -2.15 -20.79
N ALA A 36 -10.12 -0.97 -20.87
CA ALA A 36 -11.46 -0.76 -21.49
C ALA A 36 -12.62 -1.51 -20.80
N LYS A 37 -12.56 -1.73 -19.48
CA LYS A 37 -13.64 -2.30 -18.66
C LYS A 37 -14.61 -1.24 -18.14
N ASN A 38 -15.15 -0.43 -19.03
CA ASN A 38 -16.02 0.71 -18.71
C ASN A 38 -17.34 0.32 -18.03
N ASP A 39 -17.86 -0.87 -18.31
CA ASP A 39 -19.01 -1.48 -17.64
C ASP A 39 -18.77 -1.69 -16.15
N LEU A 40 -17.61 -2.25 -15.77
CA LEU A 40 -17.21 -2.45 -14.38
C LEU A 40 -16.91 -1.11 -13.68
N LEU A 41 -16.32 -0.14 -14.38
CA LEU A 41 -16.16 1.23 -13.87
C LEU A 41 -17.49 1.88 -13.53
N ALA A 42 -18.49 1.75 -14.40
CA ALA A 42 -19.83 2.27 -14.16
C ALA A 42 -20.48 1.62 -12.93
N ILE A 43 -20.26 0.31 -12.72
CA ILE A 43 -20.73 -0.41 -11.52
C ILE A 43 -20.01 0.09 -10.27
N LEU A 44 -18.68 0.25 -10.31
CA LEU A 44 -17.90 0.75 -9.18
C LEU A 44 -18.28 2.19 -8.76
N SER A 45 -18.81 2.98 -9.71
CA SER A 45 -19.27 4.34 -9.44
C SER A 45 -20.63 4.39 -8.73
N GLN A 46 -21.35 3.26 -8.66
CA GLN A 46 -22.61 3.16 -7.93
C GLN A 46 -22.39 3.00 -6.41
N LYS A 47 -23.50 2.89 -5.65
CA LYS A 47 -23.40 2.56 -4.22
C LYS A 47 -22.73 1.20 -4.02
N PRO A 48 -21.95 0.99 -2.95
CA PRO A 48 -21.24 -0.27 -2.71
C PRO A 48 -22.10 -1.53 -2.79
N GLU A 49 -23.35 -1.45 -2.39
CA GLU A 49 -24.30 -2.57 -2.39
C GLU A 49 -24.55 -3.11 -3.81
N TYR A 50 -24.50 -2.27 -4.84
CA TYR A 50 -24.68 -2.69 -6.23
C TYR A 50 -23.52 -3.56 -6.74
N THR A 51 -22.32 -3.40 -6.16
CA THR A 51 -21.14 -4.19 -6.57
C THR A 51 -21.27 -5.67 -6.18
N VAL A 52 -22.14 -6.01 -5.22
CA VAL A 52 -22.33 -7.39 -4.71
C VAL A 52 -22.71 -8.36 -5.84
N ALA A 53 -23.58 -7.93 -6.76
CA ALA A 53 -24.00 -8.76 -7.91
C ALA A 53 -22.86 -9.03 -8.91
N PHE A 54 -21.81 -8.23 -8.90
CA PHE A 54 -20.66 -8.30 -9.82
C PHE A 54 -19.37 -8.65 -9.10
N HIS A 55 -19.47 -9.13 -7.87
CA HIS A 55 -18.33 -9.36 -6.98
C HIS A 55 -17.25 -10.22 -7.61
N GLU A 56 -17.61 -11.38 -8.18
CA GLU A 56 -16.64 -12.30 -8.79
C GLU A 56 -15.88 -11.66 -9.96
N GLN A 57 -16.59 -10.90 -10.81
CA GLN A 57 -15.99 -10.22 -11.95
C GLN A 57 -15.02 -9.11 -11.49
N LEU A 58 -15.44 -8.31 -10.51
CA LEU A 58 -14.63 -7.25 -9.94
C LEU A 58 -13.39 -7.80 -9.22
N MET A 59 -13.55 -8.87 -8.42
CA MET A 59 -12.43 -9.54 -7.76
C MET A 59 -11.46 -10.17 -8.75
N HIS A 60 -11.96 -10.77 -9.83
CA HIS A 60 -11.11 -11.29 -10.90
C HIS A 60 -10.23 -10.18 -11.51
N GLN A 61 -10.82 -9.04 -11.87
CA GLN A 61 -10.05 -7.91 -12.40
C GLN A 61 -9.10 -7.30 -11.35
N PHE A 62 -9.52 -7.25 -10.09
CA PHE A 62 -8.64 -6.77 -9.02
C PHE A 62 -7.44 -7.69 -8.79
N ASN A 63 -7.63 -9.00 -8.85
CA ASN A 63 -6.53 -9.96 -8.78
C ASN A 63 -5.55 -9.79 -9.95
N GLN A 64 -6.04 -9.54 -11.16
CA GLN A 64 -5.18 -9.21 -12.31
C GLN A 64 -4.39 -7.93 -12.07
N TYR A 65 -5.04 -6.88 -11.58
CA TYR A 65 -4.38 -5.64 -11.22
C TYR A 65 -3.33 -5.84 -10.12
N ALA A 66 -3.61 -6.62 -9.09
CA ALA A 66 -2.67 -6.92 -8.02
C ALA A 66 -1.40 -7.65 -8.54
N ILE A 67 -1.53 -8.46 -9.60
CA ILE A 67 -0.39 -9.13 -10.26
C ILE A 67 0.38 -8.16 -11.14
N ILE A 68 -0.33 -7.38 -11.97
CA ILE A 68 0.25 -6.46 -12.95
C ILE A 68 0.84 -5.23 -12.26
N GLY A 69 0.18 -4.71 -11.21
CA GLY A 69 0.54 -3.45 -10.56
C GLY A 69 -0.03 -2.22 -11.25
N GLY A 70 0.41 -1.05 -10.77
CA GLY A 70 -0.07 0.25 -11.21
C GLY A 70 0.91 1.01 -12.12
N MET A 71 2.01 0.41 -12.58
CA MET A 71 2.95 1.10 -13.47
C MET A 71 2.32 1.35 -14.84
N PRO A 72 2.22 2.63 -15.32
CA PRO A 72 1.48 2.97 -16.54
C PRO A 72 1.94 2.18 -17.77
N GLU A 73 3.24 2.04 -17.97
CA GLU A 73 3.81 1.30 -19.10
C GLU A 73 3.46 -0.20 -19.06
N ALA A 74 3.50 -0.81 -17.86
CA ALA A 74 3.10 -2.21 -17.68
C ALA A 74 1.60 -2.41 -17.96
N ILE A 75 0.75 -1.48 -17.51
CA ILE A 75 -0.69 -1.51 -17.80
C ILE A 75 -0.95 -1.33 -19.28
N GLN A 76 -0.27 -0.41 -19.96
CA GLN A 76 -0.39 -0.20 -21.40
C GLN A 76 0.00 -1.46 -22.17
N GLN A 77 1.16 -2.05 -21.88
CA GLN A 77 1.62 -3.28 -22.50
C GLN A 77 0.61 -4.43 -22.29
N TYR A 78 0.10 -4.57 -21.09
CA TYR A 78 -0.96 -5.56 -20.80
C TYR A 78 -2.26 -5.26 -21.54
N ALA A 79 -2.67 -3.99 -21.63
CA ALA A 79 -3.89 -3.62 -22.35
C ALA A 79 -3.83 -3.99 -23.84
N GLU A 80 -2.65 -3.90 -24.45
CA GLU A 80 -2.40 -4.23 -25.85
C GLU A 80 -2.27 -5.74 -26.08
N THR A 81 -1.53 -6.45 -25.23
CA THR A 81 -1.17 -7.86 -25.44
C THR A 81 -2.08 -8.85 -24.75
N LYS A 82 -2.72 -8.46 -23.64
CA LYS A 82 -3.45 -9.33 -22.69
C LYS A 82 -2.55 -10.45 -22.11
N ASP A 83 -1.25 -10.26 -22.16
CA ASP A 83 -0.25 -11.22 -21.70
C ASP A 83 0.54 -10.64 -20.53
N VAL A 84 0.50 -11.32 -19.38
CA VAL A 84 1.24 -10.94 -18.16
C VAL A 84 2.75 -11.17 -18.35
N VAL A 85 3.14 -12.13 -19.19
CA VAL A 85 4.58 -12.39 -19.47
C VAL A 85 5.21 -11.25 -20.26
N ALA A 86 4.44 -10.65 -21.18
CA ALA A 86 4.93 -9.54 -22.03
C ALA A 86 5.33 -8.28 -21.23
N ILE A 87 4.91 -8.14 -19.96
CA ILE A 87 5.28 -7.00 -19.12
C ILE A 87 6.59 -7.20 -18.33
N GLU A 88 7.24 -8.36 -18.42
CA GLU A 88 8.49 -8.64 -17.69
C GLU A 88 9.62 -7.71 -18.11
N ASP A 89 9.77 -7.47 -19.41
CA ASP A 89 10.80 -6.57 -19.95
C ASP A 89 10.64 -5.13 -19.42
N VAL A 90 9.39 -4.67 -19.22
CA VAL A 90 9.09 -3.35 -18.63
C VAL A 90 9.64 -3.28 -17.22
N TYR A 91 9.38 -4.30 -16.41
CA TYR A 91 9.83 -4.32 -15.02
C TYR A 91 11.34 -4.52 -14.89
N GLU A 92 11.95 -5.36 -15.72
CA GLU A 92 13.40 -5.50 -15.77
C GLU A 92 14.07 -4.15 -16.03
N THR A 93 13.59 -3.44 -17.05
CA THR A 93 14.10 -2.10 -17.42
C THR A 93 13.92 -1.10 -16.28
N LEU A 94 12.76 -1.07 -15.62
CA LEU A 94 12.49 -0.16 -14.52
C LEU A 94 13.40 -0.43 -13.31
N VAL A 95 13.54 -1.68 -12.91
CA VAL A 95 14.40 -2.05 -11.77
C VAL A 95 15.86 -1.73 -12.06
N GLN A 96 16.34 -1.99 -13.29
CA GLN A 96 17.71 -1.64 -13.67
C GLN A 96 17.90 -0.11 -13.63
N ALA A 97 16.95 0.66 -14.18
CA ALA A 97 17.00 2.11 -14.15
C ALA A 97 17.06 2.66 -12.70
N TYR A 98 16.31 2.09 -11.75
CA TYR A 98 16.37 2.50 -10.35
C TYR A 98 17.70 2.18 -9.69
N LYS A 99 18.30 1.03 -10.01
CA LYS A 99 19.65 0.67 -9.54
C LYS A 99 20.72 1.63 -10.09
N ASP A 100 20.66 1.92 -11.39
CA ASP A 100 21.59 2.85 -12.05
C ASP A 100 21.45 4.28 -11.52
N ASP A 101 20.22 4.73 -11.25
CA ASP A 101 19.97 6.03 -10.65
C ASP A 101 20.51 6.12 -9.21
N ALA A 102 20.35 5.08 -8.41
CA ALA A 102 20.95 5.03 -7.08
C ALA A 102 22.49 5.18 -7.12
N GLU A 103 23.14 4.74 -8.20
CA GLU A 103 24.60 4.89 -8.39
C GLU A 103 25.03 6.32 -8.73
N LYS A 104 24.25 7.02 -9.55
CA LYS A 104 24.60 8.35 -10.06
C LYS A 104 24.53 9.44 -9.01
N TYR A 105 23.62 9.30 -8.06
CA TYR A 105 23.22 10.39 -7.15
C TYR A 105 23.70 10.21 -5.71
N VAL A 106 24.34 9.12 -5.39
CA VAL A 106 24.86 8.88 -4.03
C VAL A 106 26.36 9.11 -3.99
N VAL A 107 26.79 10.22 -3.41
CA VAL A 107 28.18 10.49 -3.13
C VAL A 107 28.60 9.71 -1.87
N GLY A 108 29.23 8.56 -2.06
CA GLY A 108 29.79 7.75 -0.96
C GLY A 108 29.47 6.27 -1.13
N ASN A 109 30.48 5.42 -1.26
CA ASN A 109 30.37 3.99 -1.60
C ASN A 109 29.37 3.24 -0.68
N LYS A 110 29.35 3.54 0.62
CA LYS A 110 28.56 2.76 1.58
C LYS A 110 27.05 2.97 1.50
N LEU A 111 26.60 4.20 1.26
CA LEU A 111 25.18 4.53 1.12
C LEU A 111 24.64 3.94 -0.19
N THR A 112 25.41 4.03 -1.28
CA THR A 112 25.10 3.40 -2.56
C THR A 112 24.98 1.89 -2.42
N ASP A 113 25.95 1.23 -1.78
CA ASP A 113 25.96 -0.21 -1.58
C ASP A 113 24.74 -0.67 -0.76
N THR A 114 24.39 0.08 0.30
CA THR A 114 23.22 -0.22 1.12
C THR A 114 21.92 -0.01 0.36
N ALA A 115 21.79 1.05 -0.43
CA ALA A 115 20.61 1.29 -1.27
C ALA A 115 20.44 0.20 -2.35
N ARG A 116 21.53 -0.20 -3.00
CA ARG A 116 21.53 -1.34 -3.95
C ARG A 116 21.12 -2.64 -3.29
N PHE A 117 21.62 -2.89 -2.07
CA PHE A 117 21.23 -4.06 -1.30
C PHE A 117 19.72 -4.07 -1.04
N ILE A 118 19.16 -2.93 -0.61
CA ILE A 118 17.71 -2.81 -0.38
C ILE A 118 16.94 -3.02 -1.70
N LEU A 119 17.38 -2.41 -2.81
CA LEU A 119 16.77 -2.60 -4.13
C LEU A 119 16.91 -4.02 -4.69
N SER A 120 17.81 -4.83 -4.17
CA SER A 120 18.00 -6.21 -4.60
C SER A 120 17.21 -7.20 -3.76
N TYR A 121 17.07 -6.96 -2.45
CA TYR A 121 16.52 -7.94 -1.50
C TYR A 121 15.32 -7.46 -0.70
N GLY A 122 15.07 -6.15 -0.67
CA GLY A 122 14.01 -5.56 0.16
C GLY A 122 12.59 -5.89 -0.30
N TRP A 123 12.41 -6.30 -1.55
CA TRP A 123 11.10 -6.65 -2.12
C TRP A 123 10.42 -7.82 -1.40
N ALA A 124 11.21 -8.76 -0.87
CA ALA A 124 10.71 -9.89 -0.11
C ALA A 124 10.03 -9.49 1.22
N PHE A 125 10.24 -8.27 1.68
CA PHE A 125 9.68 -7.74 2.92
C PHE A 125 8.54 -6.74 2.67
N ALA A 126 7.94 -6.75 1.48
CA ALA A 126 6.80 -5.90 1.15
C ALA A 126 5.61 -6.21 2.09
N GLY A 127 5.02 -5.17 2.70
CA GLY A 127 3.93 -5.32 3.65
C GLY A 127 4.35 -5.73 5.06
N GLU A 128 5.62 -6.05 5.31
CA GLU A 128 6.09 -6.54 6.61
C GLU A 128 6.61 -5.43 7.51
N THR A 129 6.49 -5.63 8.82
CA THR A 129 7.19 -4.84 9.83
C THR A 129 8.67 -5.23 9.85
N ILE A 130 9.57 -4.28 9.63
CA ILE A 130 11.00 -4.52 9.46
C ILE A 130 11.86 -3.96 10.59
N THR A 131 12.99 -4.62 10.83
CA THR A 131 14.08 -4.12 11.67
C THR A 131 15.17 -3.51 10.79
N LEU A 132 15.57 -2.24 11.08
CA LEU A 132 16.58 -1.57 10.26
C LEU A 132 17.99 -2.15 10.47
N GLY A 133 18.35 -2.52 11.71
CA GLY A 133 19.63 -3.13 11.97
C GLY A 133 19.72 -4.55 11.43
N ASN A 134 20.78 -4.87 10.71
CA ASN A 134 20.97 -6.16 10.06
C ASN A 134 19.79 -6.54 9.12
N PHE A 135 19.21 -5.55 8.45
CA PHE A 135 18.10 -5.76 7.51
C PHE A 135 18.43 -6.85 6.49
N ALA A 136 17.54 -7.82 6.33
CA ALA A 136 17.72 -8.96 5.43
C ALA A 136 19.08 -9.72 5.63
N ASN A 137 19.57 -9.77 6.87
CA ASN A 137 20.86 -10.39 7.22
C ASN A 137 22.09 -9.76 6.53
N SER A 138 22.02 -8.49 6.20
CA SER A 138 23.05 -7.74 5.46
C SER A 138 24.33 -7.45 6.24
N GLY A 139 24.30 -7.50 7.57
CA GLY A 139 25.37 -7.01 8.44
C GLY A 139 25.46 -5.47 8.54
N TYR A 140 24.65 -4.71 7.80
CA TYR A 140 24.60 -3.25 7.89
C TYR A 140 24.01 -2.77 9.21
N LYS A 141 24.51 -1.64 9.73
CA LYS A 141 24.00 -1.02 10.96
C LYS A 141 22.67 -0.29 10.70
N SER A 142 21.84 -0.15 11.73
CA SER A 142 20.55 0.55 11.67
C SER A 142 20.63 1.94 11.03
N ARG A 143 21.70 2.70 11.31
CA ARG A 143 21.89 4.04 10.72
C ARG A 143 22.10 3.98 9.21
N GLU A 144 22.95 3.06 8.74
CA GLU A 144 23.27 2.89 7.32
C GLU A 144 22.02 2.49 6.52
N VAL A 145 21.31 1.51 7.04
CA VAL A 145 20.03 1.06 6.46
C VAL A 145 18.98 2.17 6.49
N GLY A 146 18.86 2.88 7.62
CA GLY A 146 17.92 4.00 7.75
C GLY A 146 18.22 5.16 6.80
N ASP A 147 19.51 5.48 6.56
CA ASP A 147 19.93 6.52 5.60
C ASP A 147 19.56 6.10 4.17
N ALA A 148 19.78 4.83 3.81
CA ALA A 148 19.43 4.29 2.50
C ALA A 148 17.92 4.23 2.28
N PHE A 149 17.13 3.79 3.27
CA PHE A 149 15.68 3.82 3.18
C PHE A 149 15.15 5.25 2.99
N ARG A 150 15.67 6.25 3.74
CA ARG A 150 15.27 7.65 3.55
C ARG A 150 15.58 8.20 2.16
N LEU A 151 16.69 7.75 1.56
CA LEU A 151 17.02 8.10 0.18
C LEU A 151 15.98 7.53 -0.79
N LEU A 152 15.66 6.23 -0.67
CA LEU A 152 14.68 5.55 -1.53
C LEU A 152 13.25 6.09 -1.31
N GLU A 153 12.90 6.47 -0.09
CA GLU A 153 11.63 7.12 0.24
C GLU A 153 11.51 8.51 -0.40
N LYS A 154 12.58 9.33 -0.36
CA LYS A 154 12.63 10.61 -1.08
C LYS A 154 12.50 10.43 -2.59
N ALA A 155 13.00 9.34 -3.14
CA ALA A 155 12.83 8.98 -4.54
C ALA A 155 11.41 8.43 -4.83
N MET A 156 10.56 8.31 -3.83
CA MET A 156 9.19 7.75 -3.91
C MET A 156 9.14 6.29 -4.39
N LEU A 157 10.21 5.52 -4.14
CA LEU A 157 10.27 4.10 -4.50
C LEU A 157 9.65 3.19 -3.44
N LEU A 158 9.61 3.67 -2.21
CA LEU A 158 9.03 2.98 -1.07
C LEU A 158 8.58 3.98 0.00
N GLU A 159 7.90 3.49 1.01
CA GLU A 159 7.55 4.23 2.23
C GLU A 159 7.79 3.36 3.46
N LEU A 160 8.36 3.96 4.49
CA LEU A 160 8.41 3.39 5.82
C LEU A 160 7.18 3.87 6.60
N VAL A 161 6.16 3.03 6.67
CA VAL A 161 4.92 3.31 7.39
C VAL A 161 5.12 3.06 8.87
N TYR A 162 5.10 4.12 9.68
CA TYR A 162 5.34 4.03 11.13
C TYR A 162 4.04 3.86 11.92
N PRO A 163 4.10 3.16 13.08
CA PRO A 163 2.94 3.03 13.95
C PRO A 163 2.58 4.35 14.64
N VAL A 164 1.30 4.46 14.99
CA VAL A 164 0.76 5.44 15.92
C VAL A 164 0.14 4.72 17.10
N SER A 165 0.21 5.28 18.29
CA SER A 165 -0.44 4.71 19.50
C SER A 165 -1.78 5.37 19.82
N SER A 166 -2.00 6.60 19.35
CA SER A 166 -3.28 7.30 19.51
C SER A 166 -4.36 6.70 18.61
N THR A 167 -5.59 6.65 19.11
CA THR A 167 -6.80 6.32 18.33
C THR A 167 -7.55 7.58 17.89
N GLN A 168 -6.94 8.76 18.04
CA GLN A 168 -7.53 10.06 17.74
C GLN A 168 -6.52 10.96 17.04
N MET A 169 -7.02 11.96 16.32
CA MET A 169 -6.18 13.01 15.72
C MET A 169 -5.55 13.91 16.82
N PRO A 170 -4.35 14.49 16.60
CA PRO A 170 -3.53 14.35 15.39
C PRO A 170 -2.77 13.01 15.31
N VAL A 171 -2.49 12.57 14.09
CA VAL A 171 -1.65 11.38 13.84
C VAL A 171 -0.18 11.77 14.01
N ILE A 172 0.49 11.16 14.99
CA ILE A 172 1.93 11.40 15.27
C ILE A 172 2.67 10.07 15.13
N PRO A 173 3.44 9.86 14.04
CA PRO A 173 4.19 8.62 13.82
C PRO A 173 5.30 8.42 14.87
N GLU A 174 5.40 7.22 15.41
CA GLU A 174 6.43 6.82 16.37
C GLU A 174 7.68 6.29 15.64
N THR A 175 8.50 7.18 15.09
CA THR A 175 9.64 6.85 14.22
C THR A 175 10.77 6.05 14.91
N ARG A 176 10.69 5.82 16.22
CA ARG A 176 11.63 4.95 16.96
C ARG A 176 11.19 3.49 16.97
N ARG A 177 9.94 3.20 16.59
CA ARG A 177 9.42 1.84 16.49
C ARG A 177 9.70 1.28 15.09
N MET A 178 9.55 -0.02 14.96
CA MET A 178 9.72 -0.73 13.69
C MET A 178 8.63 -0.32 12.70
N PRO A 179 8.98 0.15 11.50
CA PRO A 179 8.02 0.49 10.46
C PRO A 179 7.61 -0.74 9.64
N LYS A 180 6.47 -0.65 8.95
CA LYS A 180 6.14 -1.52 7.81
C LYS A 180 6.85 -0.99 6.56
N LEU A 181 7.41 -1.90 5.76
CA LEU A 181 8.00 -1.59 4.46
C LEU A 181 6.94 -1.72 3.37
N ILE A 182 6.60 -0.61 2.74
CA ILE A 182 5.66 -0.60 1.61
C ILE A 182 6.40 -0.09 0.37
N TRP A 183 6.39 -0.89 -0.67
CA TRP A 183 6.91 -0.49 -1.97
C TRP A 183 5.85 0.31 -2.75
N PHE A 184 6.29 1.12 -3.69
CA PHE A 184 5.39 2.00 -4.43
C PHE A 184 4.48 1.25 -5.42
N ASP A 185 4.89 0.05 -5.90
CA ASP A 185 4.13 -0.72 -6.87
C ASP A 185 4.16 -2.24 -6.60
N THR A 186 2.99 -2.84 -6.58
CA THR A 186 2.81 -4.28 -6.30
C THR A 186 3.32 -5.16 -7.44
N GLY A 187 3.20 -4.72 -8.69
CA GLY A 187 3.70 -5.45 -9.85
C GLY A 187 5.22 -5.59 -9.84
N LEU A 188 5.93 -4.54 -9.43
CA LEU A 188 7.39 -4.60 -9.21
C LEU A 188 7.76 -5.54 -8.06
N VAL A 189 6.98 -5.55 -6.98
CA VAL A 189 7.17 -6.50 -5.87
C VAL A 189 7.04 -7.95 -6.38
N ASN A 190 5.98 -8.24 -7.12
CA ASN A 190 5.75 -9.58 -7.68
C ASN A 190 6.86 -10.00 -8.65
N TYR A 191 7.31 -9.08 -9.51
CA TYR A 191 8.40 -9.32 -10.44
C TYR A 191 9.70 -9.68 -9.71
N GLN A 192 10.10 -8.89 -8.74
CA GLN A 192 11.33 -9.09 -7.98
C GLN A 192 11.29 -10.30 -7.03
N ALA A 193 10.12 -10.65 -6.52
CA ALA A 193 9.95 -11.84 -5.70
C ALA A 193 9.91 -13.15 -6.52
N GLY A 194 9.90 -13.08 -7.85
CA GLY A 194 9.90 -14.25 -8.73
C GLY A 194 8.59 -15.06 -8.71
N ILE A 195 7.51 -14.49 -8.17
CA ILE A 195 6.26 -15.22 -7.87
C ILE A 195 5.34 -15.33 -9.09
N ARG A 196 5.62 -14.60 -10.16
CA ARG A 196 4.76 -14.57 -11.35
C ARG A 196 4.55 -15.92 -12.00
N SER A 197 5.60 -16.74 -12.11
CA SER A 197 5.51 -18.06 -12.72
C SER A 197 4.57 -19.02 -11.96
N GLU A 198 4.44 -18.84 -10.65
CA GLU A 198 3.54 -19.63 -9.81
C GLU A 198 2.09 -19.14 -9.87
N ILE A 199 1.89 -17.84 -10.14
CA ILE A 199 0.56 -17.21 -10.19
C ILE A 199 -0.10 -17.41 -11.58
N ILE A 200 0.66 -17.43 -12.66
CA ILE A 200 0.13 -17.58 -14.04
C ILE A 200 -0.63 -18.89 -14.26
N GLY A 201 -0.34 -19.93 -13.49
CA GLY A 201 -1.02 -21.24 -13.55
C GLY A 201 -2.13 -21.47 -12.54
N SER A 202 -2.35 -20.57 -11.59
CA SER A 202 -3.34 -20.72 -10.53
C SER A 202 -4.44 -19.68 -10.63
N THR A 203 -5.70 -20.11 -10.52
CA THR A 203 -6.85 -19.20 -10.34
C THR A 203 -6.83 -18.51 -8.98
N ASP A 204 -5.92 -18.92 -8.09
CA ASP A 204 -5.77 -18.45 -6.72
C ASP A 204 -4.31 -18.12 -6.41
N MET A 205 -4.04 -16.90 -5.93
CA MET A 205 -2.75 -16.53 -5.35
C MET A 205 -2.42 -17.46 -4.17
N VAL A 206 -1.19 -17.97 -4.10
CA VAL A 206 -0.74 -18.87 -3.03
C VAL A 206 -0.99 -18.23 -1.65
N ASP A 207 -1.61 -18.94 -0.72
CA ASP A 207 -2.12 -18.41 0.55
C ASP A 207 -1.06 -17.66 1.40
N ALA A 208 0.18 -18.14 1.40
CA ALA A 208 1.27 -17.51 2.16
C ALA A 208 1.66 -16.13 1.62
N TRP A 209 1.60 -15.94 0.30
CA TRP A 209 1.92 -14.65 -0.33
C TRP A 209 0.75 -13.67 -0.28
N ARG A 210 -0.48 -14.16 -0.21
CA ARG A 210 -1.69 -13.33 -0.13
C ARG A 210 -1.65 -12.32 1.01
N GLY A 211 -1.12 -12.69 2.18
CA GLY A 211 -1.05 -11.81 3.34
C GLY A 211 -0.22 -10.56 3.05
N HIS A 212 1.01 -10.72 2.60
CA HIS A 212 1.95 -9.62 2.31
C HIS A 212 1.46 -8.74 1.15
N ILE A 213 0.99 -9.36 0.07
CA ILE A 213 0.45 -8.61 -1.07
C ILE A 213 -0.86 -7.90 -0.72
N ALA A 214 -1.69 -8.46 0.13
CA ALA A 214 -2.93 -7.81 0.55
C ALA A 214 -2.68 -6.49 1.29
N GLU A 215 -1.71 -6.44 2.20
CA GLU A 215 -1.31 -5.20 2.86
C GLU A 215 -0.60 -4.25 1.90
N GLN A 216 0.30 -4.75 1.06
CA GLN A 216 1.03 -3.99 0.05
C GLN A 216 0.07 -3.31 -0.94
N ILE A 217 -0.89 -4.03 -1.54
CA ILE A 217 -1.85 -3.47 -2.50
C ILE A 217 -2.85 -2.54 -1.83
N THR A 218 -3.26 -2.84 -0.58
CA THR A 218 -4.10 -1.93 0.20
C THR A 218 -3.38 -0.60 0.43
N ALA A 219 -2.12 -0.65 0.81
CA ALA A 219 -1.30 0.54 0.99
C ALA A 219 -1.13 1.33 -0.32
N GLN A 220 -0.94 0.66 -1.45
CA GLN A 220 -0.86 1.29 -2.78
C GLN A 220 -2.17 2.00 -3.14
N GLU A 221 -3.32 1.35 -2.97
CA GLU A 221 -4.63 1.96 -3.23
C GLU A 221 -4.92 3.14 -2.31
N LEU A 222 -4.60 3.04 -1.01
CA LEU A 222 -4.73 4.16 -0.08
C LEU A 222 -3.83 5.34 -0.47
N LEU A 223 -2.62 5.07 -0.99
CA LEU A 223 -1.71 6.11 -1.45
C LEU A 223 -2.20 6.77 -2.75
N ALA A 224 -2.85 6.02 -3.63
CA ALA A 224 -3.42 6.54 -4.88
C ALA A 224 -4.56 7.57 -4.64
N LEU A 225 -5.16 7.58 -3.44
CA LEU A 225 -6.14 8.61 -3.04
C LEU A 225 -5.51 9.97 -2.72
N GLU A 226 -4.16 10.01 -2.58
CA GLU A 226 -3.44 11.17 -2.10
C GLU A 226 -2.59 11.80 -3.21
N ASP A 227 -2.98 12.97 -3.66
CA ASP A 227 -2.28 13.73 -4.70
C ASP A 227 -1.15 14.63 -4.16
N ARG A 228 -1.07 14.80 -2.82
CA ARG A 228 -0.11 15.67 -2.17
C ARG A 228 1.17 14.94 -1.79
N VAL A 229 2.29 15.62 -1.98
CA VAL A 229 3.59 15.15 -1.48
C VAL A 229 3.64 15.31 0.05
N GLY A 230 4.19 14.32 0.75
CA GLY A 230 4.40 14.37 2.20
C GLY A 230 3.22 13.88 3.05
N GLN A 231 2.15 13.37 2.43
CA GLN A 231 1.16 12.58 3.14
C GLN A 231 1.66 11.15 3.33
N HIS A 232 1.66 10.69 4.57
CA HIS A 232 2.15 9.38 4.96
C HIS A 232 1.00 8.56 5.52
N ARG A 233 1.01 7.25 5.18
CA ARG A 233 0.14 6.27 5.82
C ARG A 233 0.65 5.99 7.22
N ALA A 234 -0.22 5.48 8.06
CA ALA A 234 0.13 5.00 9.38
C ALA A 234 -0.65 3.71 9.69
N PHE A 235 -0.10 2.91 10.58
CA PHE A 235 -0.81 1.81 11.19
C PHE A 235 -0.93 2.06 12.71
N TRP A 236 -1.88 1.41 13.36
CA TRP A 236 -2.00 1.56 14.80
C TRP A 236 -1.41 0.36 15.51
N ALA A 237 -0.61 0.62 16.54
CA ALA A 237 -0.06 -0.43 17.37
C ALA A 237 -0.01 -0.01 18.83
N LYS A 238 -0.72 -0.76 19.67
CA LYS A 238 -0.79 -0.48 21.11
C LYS A 238 0.56 -0.74 21.77
N PRO A 239 1.12 0.20 22.53
CA PRO A 239 2.34 -0.03 23.29
C PRO A 239 2.17 -1.22 24.25
N ASN A 240 3.16 -2.10 24.31
CA ASN A 240 3.26 -3.22 25.26
C ASN A 240 2.09 -4.25 25.26
N ASN A 241 1.23 -4.27 24.24
CA ASN A 241 0.05 -5.17 24.24
C ASN A 241 -0.02 -6.08 23.00
N GLY A 242 0.85 -5.89 22.00
CA GLY A 242 0.85 -6.70 20.77
C GLY A 242 -0.41 -6.55 19.89
N ALA A 243 -1.35 -5.64 20.23
CA ALA A 243 -2.49 -5.33 19.37
C ALA A 243 -2.05 -4.35 18.27
N GLU A 244 -2.33 -4.71 17.02
CA GLU A 244 -1.99 -3.93 15.84
C GLU A 244 -3.16 -3.95 14.86
N VAL A 245 -3.44 -2.80 14.23
CA VAL A 245 -4.39 -2.63 13.12
C VAL A 245 -3.60 -2.19 11.90
N ASP A 246 -3.82 -2.82 10.76
CA ASP A 246 -2.95 -2.76 9.59
C ASP A 246 -2.77 -1.36 9.02
N PHE A 247 -3.85 -0.54 8.99
CA PHE A 247 -3.79 0.88 8.62
C PHE A 247 -4.79 1.69 9.44
N VAL A 248 -4.56 3.01 9.46
CA VAL A 248 -5.53 3.99 9.93
C VAL A 248 -5.69 5.07 8.87
N VAL A 249 -6.92 5.51 8.63
CA VAL A 249 -7.24 6.59 7.70
C VAL A 249 -7.92 7.73 8.45
N SER A 250 -7.49 8.96 8.15
CA SER A 250 -8.15 10.15 8.67
C SER A 250 -9.28 10.58 7.74
N HIS A 251 -10.47 10.81 8.31
CA HIS A 251 -11.63 11.32 7.62
C HIS A 251 -12.44 12.21 8.57
N ASP A 252 -12.82 13.41 8.14
CA ASP A 252 -13.54 14.41 8.93
C ASP A 252 -12.96 14.61 10.35
N SER A 253 -11.64 14.79 10.44
CA SER A 253 -10.89 14.98 11.69
C SER A 253 -10.99 13.81 12.68
N ARG A 254 -11.42 12.64 12.23
CA ARG A 254 -11.47 11.40 13.01
C ARG A 254 -10.54 10.36 12.40
N LEU A 255 -10.14 9.36 13.19
CA LEU A 255 -9.24 8.31 12.79
C LEU A 255 -9.97 6.96 12.76
N TYR A 256 -10.05 6.35 11.57
CA TYR A 256 -10.74 5.09 11.34
C TYR A 256 -9.76 3.95 11.14
N PRO A 257 -9.94 2.83 11.83
CA PRO A 257 -9.07 1.66 11.69
C PRO A 257 -9.44 0.83 10.47
N ILE A 258 -8.42 0.28 9.82
CA ILE A 258 -8.53 -0.62 8.68
C ILE A 258 -7.78 -1.90 9.00
N GLU A 259 -8.48 -3.03 8.99
CA GLU A 259 -7.93 -4.37 9.12
C GLU A 259 -7.97 -5.06 7.76
N VAL A 260 -6.86 -5.63 7.31
CA VAL A 260 -6.75 -6.34 6.03
C VAL A 260 -6.82 -7.85 6.27
N LYS A 261 -7.71 -8.54 5.56
CA LYS A 261 -7.89 -10.00 5.68
C LYS A 261 -7.92 -10.65 4.30
N SER A 262 -6.85 -11.32 3.94
CA SER A 262 -6.74 -12.07 2.68
C SER A 262 -7.29 -13.49 2.74
N GLY A 263 -7.44 -14.05 3.95
CA GLY A 263 -7.86 -15.44 4.17
C GLY A 263 -9.18 -15.59 4.94
N THR A 264 -9.44 -16.83 5.39
CA THR A 264 -10.67 -17.19 6.13
C THR A 264 -10.66 -16.78 7.60
N ASN A 265 -9.52 -16.32 8.13
CA ASN A 265 -9.40 -15.92 9.53
C ASN A 265 -10.22 -14.66 9.82
N SER A 266 -11.22 -14.78 10.69
CA SER A 266 -12.17 -13.72 11.05
C SER A 266 -11.85 -13.00 12.36
N HIS A 267 -10.72 -13.31 13.01
CA HIS A 267 -10.39 -12.70 14.29
C HIS A 267 -10.14 -11.18 14.16
N LEU A 268 -10.89 -10.40 14.93
CA LEU A 268 -10.86 -8.94 14.94
C LEU A 268 -10.41 -8.38 16.29
N ARG A 269 -9.61 -9.15 17.05
CA ARG A 269 -9.22 -8.78 18.42
C ARG A 269 -8.53 -7.41 18.48
N SER A 270 -7.57 -7.18 17.61
CA SER A 270 -6.84 -5.90 17.58
C SER A 270 -7.77 -4.73 17.22
N LEU A 271 -8.64 -4.95 16.24
CA LEU A 271 -9.64 -3.96 15.83
C LEU A 271 -10.59 -3.62 16.98
N GLN A 272 -11.05 -4.63 17.75
CA GLN A 272 -11.90 -4.40 18.94
C GLN A 272 -11.16 -3.59 20.02
N VAL A 273 -9.86 -3.87 20.24
CA VAL A 273 -9.03 -3.09 21.18
C VAL A 273 -8.89 -1.63 20.73
N PHE A 274 -8.73 -1.38 19.44
CA PHE A 274 -8.74 -0.03 18.88
C PHE A 274 -10.09 0.65 19.16
N MET A 275 -11.18 -0.02 18.79
CA MET A 275 -12.54 0.53 18.92
C MET A 275 -12.92 0.87 20.36
N ASP A 276 -12.48 0.06 21.35
CA ASP A 276 -12.71 0.36 22.78
C ASP A 276 -12.07 1.68 23.22
N SER A 277 -10.97 2.08 22.59
CA SER A 277 -10.21 3.29 22.94
C SER A 277 -10.52 4.49 22.02
N SER A 278 -11.27 4.27 20.94
CA SER A 278 -11.55 5.29 19.92
C SER A 278 -12.85 6.05 20.20
N ASN A 279 -12.99 7.20 19.53
CA ASN A 279 -14.23 8.01 19.54
C ASN A 279 -15.09 7.81 18.27
N VAL A 280 -14.72 6.84 17.41
CA VAL A 280 -15.49 6.47 16.22
C VAL A 280 -16.33 5.22 16.50
N ASP A 281 -17.38 5.04 15.72
CA ASP A 281 -18.31 3.92 15.76
C ASP A 281 -18.35 3.10 14.48
N VAL A 282 -17.37 3.36 13.59
CA VAL A 282 -17.16 2.63 12.32
C VAL A 282 -15.73 2.11 12.27
N ALA A 283 -15.59 0.86 11.87
CA ALA A 283 -14.30 0.23 11.53
C ALA A 283 -14.41 -0.41 10.15
N ILE A 284 -13.28 -0.55 9.46
CA ILE A 284 -13.24 -1.10 8.11
C ILE A 284 -12.45 -2.41 8.14
N ARG A 285 -12.99 -3.43 7.46
CA ARG A 285 -12.26 -4.65 7.12
C ARG A 285 -12.15 -4.76 5.61
N ILE A 286 -10.92 -4.72 5.09
CA ILE A 286 -10.65 -5.02 3.69
C ILE A 286 -10.57 -6.55 3.54
N TRP A 287 -11.30 -7.11 2.59
CA TRP A 287 -11.35 -8.56 2.41
C TRP A 287 -11.69 -8.98 0.97
N SER A 288 -11.62 -10.29 0.72
CA SER A 288 -11.93 -10.89 -0.59
C SER A 288 -13.39 -11.31 -0.78
N LYS A 289 -14.30 -10.99 0.16
CA LYS A 289 -15.73 -11.33 0.08
C LYS A 289 -16.56 -10.12 -0.32
N PRO A 290 -17.84 -10.29 -0.68
CA PRO A 290 -18.72 -9.18 -1.04
C PRO A 290 -18.86 -8.12 0.05
N TYR A 291 -19.24 -6.89 -0.37
CA TYR A 291 -19.54 -5.80 0.52
C TYR A 291 -20.67 -6.17 1.49
N SER A 292 -20.47 -5.87 2.77
CA SER A 292 -21.50 -5.97 3.80
C SER A 292 -21.20 -5.03 4.97
N VAL A 293 -22.20 -4.77 5.80
CA VAL A 293 -22.05 -4.01 7.04
C VAL A 293 -22.61 -4.84 8.17
N ASP A 294 -21.79 -5.13 9.17
CA ASP A 294 -22.15 -5.90 10.36
C ASP A 294 -22.17 -4.98 11.59
N GLU A 295 -23.08 -5.21 12.51
CA GLU A 295 -23.03 -4.60 13.84
C GLU A 295 -22.28 -5.53 14.80
N ILE A 296 -21.20 -5.05 15.39
CA ILE A 296 -20.32 -5.83 16.26
C ILE A 296 -20.21 -5.17 17.64
N LYS A 297 -20.09 -5.99 18.69
CA LYS A 297 -19.74 -5.56 20.04
C LYS A 297 -18.31 -5.92 20.37
N THR A 298 -17.58 -4.98 20.97
CA THR A 298 -16.29 -5.26 21.59
C THR A 298 -16.45 -6.08 22.86
N VAL A 299 -15.34 -6.61 23.37
CA VAL A 299 -15.33 -7.32 24.67
C VAL A 299 -15.80 -6.40 25.82
N ASN A 300 -15.53 -5.10 25.74
CA ASN A 300 -15.94 -4.12 26.74
C ASN A 300 -17.35 -3.56 26.51
N GLY A 301 -18.08 -4.08 25.51
CA GLY A 301 -19.50 -3.78 25.29
C GLY A 301 -19.78 -2.59 24.37
N LYS A 302 -18.76 -1.94 23.78
CA LYS A 302 -18.97 -0.88 22.80
C LYS A 302 -19.50 -1.48 21.49
N THR A 303 -20.63 -0.99 21.01
CA THR A 303 -21.19 -1.36 19.68
C THR A 303 -20.60 -0.48 18.60
N PHE A 304 -20.26 -1.06 17.45
CA PHE A 304 -19.78 -0.35 16.28
C PHE A 304 -20.18 -1.06 14.98
N LYS A 305 -20.22 -0.31 13.87
CA LYS A 305 -20.42 -0.86 12.52
C LYS A 305 -19.09 -1.34 11.96
N LEU A 306 -19.03 -2.60 11.55
CA LEU A 306 -17.92 -3.15 10.77
C LEU A 306 -18.30 -3.13 9.30
N VAL A 307 -17.68 -2.24 8.55
CA VAL A 307 -17.81 -2.20 7.08
C VAL A 307 -16.85 -3.21 6.47
N ASN A 308 -17.40 -4.25 5.89
CA ASN A 308 -16.65 -5.25 5.15
C ASN A 308 -16.51 -4.79 3.70
N LEU A 309 -15.35 -4.25 3.37
CA LEU A 309 -15.07 -3.61 2.11
C LEU A 309 -14.24 -4.54 1.22
N PRO A 310 -14.74 -4.99 0.05
CA PRO A 310 -13.93 -5.76 -0.90
C PRO A 310 -12.72 -4.95 -1.37
N PHE A 311 -11.62 -5.60 -1.69
CA PHE A 311 -10.40 -4.95 -2.17
C PHE A 311 -10.63 -3.95 -3.31
N TYR A 312 -11.50 -4.26 -4.26
CA TYR A 312 -11.80 -3.38 -5.39
C TYR A 312 -12.54 -2.09 -5.03
N LEU A 313 -12.97 -1.92 -3.78
CA LEU A 313 -13.60 -0.69 -3.27
C LEU A 313 -12.68 0.17 -2.40
N ILE A 314 -11.40 -0.18 -2.22
CA ILE A 314 -10.46 0.61 -1.39
C ILE A 314 -10.42 2.06 -1.89
N GLY A 315 -10.38 2.28 -3.20
CA GLY A 315 -10.39 3.62 -3.81
C GLY A 315 -11.61 4.48 -3.46
N ARG A 316 -12.65 3.90 -2.85
CA ARG A 316 -13.88 4.59 -2.43
C ARG A 316 -14.07 4.68 -0.91
N ILE A 317 -13.02 4.48 -0.15
CA ILE A 317 -13.09 4.41 1.31
C ILE A 317 -13.70 5.67 1.94
N HIS A 318 -13.39 6.85 1.39
CA HIS A 318 -13.95 8.11 1.88
C HIS A 318 -15.44 8.27 1.56
N ASP A 319 -15.89 7.81 0.38
CA ASP A 319 -17.32 7.80 0.02
C ASP A 319 -18.10 6.88 0.95
N VAL A 320 -17.52 5.71 1.26
CA VAL A 320 -18.12 4.74 2.19
C VAL A 320 -18.22 5.33 3.59
N LEU A 321 -17.18 5.99 4.09
CA LEU A 321 -17.20 6.66 5.39
C LEU A 321 -18.24 7.78 5.43
N ASN A 322 -18.33 8.61 4.36
CA ASN A 322 -19.37 9.65 4.25
C ASN A 322 -20.81 9.08 4.35
N ALA A 323 -21.04 7.88 3.83
CA ALA A 323 -22.34 7.24 3.86
C ALA A 323 -22.65 6.58 5.23
N MET A 324 -21.65 6.35 6.08
CA MET A 324 -21.79 5.65 7.37
C MET A 324 -21.86 6.58 8.57
N VAL A 325 -21.29 7.78 8.45
CA VAL A 325 -21.28 8.83 9.46
C VAL A 325 -22.42 9.81 9.23
#